data_5e3f3095e2c4d658a39a1830862fb3b4
#
_entry.id   5e3f3095e2c4d658a39a1830862fb3b4
#
_cell.length_a   1.000
_cell.length_b   1.000
_cell.length_c   1.000
_cell.angle_alpha   90.00
_cell.angle_beta   90.00
_cell.angle_gamma   90.00
#
_symmetry.space_group_name_H-M   'P 1'
#
loop_
_entity.id
_entity.type
_entity.pdbx_description
1 polymer ?
#
loop_
_entity_poly.entity_id
_entity_poly.type
_entity_poly.pdbx_seq_one_letter_code
_entity_poly.pdbx_strand_id
1 'polypeptide(L)'
;MQTGIGDLTERTEVLRRQWDALRDWVGDVLDADTARAASVLDGWSVAELVAHLGRAMDALAVCEPAPAGTVPLSLAEYLGSYAGRAADIDRVTKELAAEIAGDPLRHVDALVARALRRADELGPQDRVVQARRGPVLLSTMLASRITELVVHADDLQRSLARARGAAPGSRAELGTGVGPLRGVPGGLGPEGGLGDGVTSAGPVDGDALDLVATELLRIVQARGGWDLDVVQPLTWVRLAAGRVPYDVDVLAAALAPRFTSDSVPDLGRMLPLL
;
A
#
# COMPACT_ATOMS: atom_id res chain seq x y z
N MET A 1 25.92 6.42 -5.24
CA MET A 1 25.01 5.56 -6.01
C MET A 1 23.91 6.46 -6.53
N GLN A 2 23.89 6.72 -7.84
CA GLN A 2 22.93 7.65 -8.45
C GLN A 2 21.56 6.94 -8.52
N THR A 3 20.64 7.34 -7.67
CA THR A 3 19.19 7.16 -7.98
C THR A 3 18.89 8.07 -9.15
N GLY A 4 18.70 7.50 -10.34
CA GLY A 4 18.55 8.27 -11.56
C GLY A 4 17.20 8.99 -11.63
N ILE A 5 17.13 10.02 -12.48
CA ILE A 5 15.91 10.78 -12.82
C ILE A 5 14.75 9.85 -13.19
N GLY A 6 15.03 8.67 -13.78
CA GLY A 6 14.04 7.64 -14.09
C GLY A 6 13.33 7.06 -12.86
N ASP A 7 14.00 6.95 -11.73
CA ASP A 7 13.43 6.38 -10.49
C ASP A 7 12.34 7.28 -9.87
N LEU A 8 12.52 8.60 -9.83
CA LEU A 8 11.50 9.53 -9.30
C LEU A 8 10.27 9.66 -10.19
N THR A 9 10.48 9.73 -11.51
CA THR A 9 9.39 9.79 -12.47
C THR A 9 8.57 8.49 -12.39
N GLU A 10 9.24 7.35 -12.37
CA GLU A 10 8.60 6.05 -12.23
C GLU A 10 7.81 5.95 -10.91
N ARG A 11 8.39 6.37 -9.78
CA ARG A 11 7.69 6.38 -8.48
C ARG A 11 6.46 7.29 -8.50
N THR A 12 6.54 8.44 -9.15
CA THR A 12 5.40 9.34 -9.27
C THR A 12 4.29 8.72 -10.10
N GLU A 13 4.63 8.03 -11.20
CA GLU A 13 3.66 7.31 -12.01
C GLU A 13 3.06 6.11 -11.29
N VAL A 14 3.85 5.36 -10.53
CA VAL A 14 3.34 4.27 -9.67
C VAL A 14 2.36 4.83 -8.62
N LEU A 15 2.67 5.97 -7.99
CA LEU A 15 1.78 6.63 -7.05
C LEU A 15 0.44 7.04 -7.70
N ARG A 16 0.49 7.57 -8.94
CA ARG A 16 -0.73 7.93 -9.71
C ARG A 16 -1.57 6.70 -10.01
N ARG A 17 -0.98 5.66 -10.60
CA ARG A 17 -1.70 4.41 -10.92
C ARG A 17 -2.31 3.75 -9.68
N GLN A 18 -1.56 3.71 -8.58
CA GLN A 18 -2.09 3.16 -7.32
C GLN A 18 -3.30 3.98 -6.83
N TRP A 19 -3.24 5.30 -6.92
CA TRP A 19 -4.39 6.13 -6.54
C TRP A 19 -5.56 5.89 -7.48
N ASP A 20 -5.35 5.88 -8.79
CA ASP A 20 -6.41 5.70 -9.77
C ASP A 20 -7.14 4.35 -9.58
N ALA A 21 -6.38 3.26 -9.41
CA ALA A 21 -6.94 1.94 -9.13
C ALA A 21 -7.76 1.92 -7.83
N LEU A 22 -7.24 2.51 -6.75
CA LEU A 22 -7.92 2.59 -5.47
C LEU A 22 -9.16 3.47 -5.52
N ARG A 23 -9.07 4.63 -6.16
CA ARG A 23 -10.16 5.59 -6.32
C ARG A 23 -11.33 4.99 -7.09
N ASP A 24 -11.05 4.36 -8.22
CA ASP A 24 -12.09 3.75 -9.06
C ASP A 24 -12.78 2.62 -8.30
N TRP A 25 -11.99 1.77 -7.63
CA TRP A 25 -12.55 0.70 -6.82
C TRP A 25 -13.40 1.23 -5.65
N VAL A 26 -12.93 2.26 -4.93
CA VAL A 26 -13.71 2.89 -3.84
C VAL A 26 -14.99 3.51 -4.39
N GLY A 27 -14.93 4.16 -5.56
CA GLY A 27 -16.10 4.73 -6.24
C GLY A 27 -17.19 3.70 -6.55
N ASP A 28 -16.78 2.47 -6.89
CA ASP A 28 -17.70 1.36 -7.20
C ASP A 28 -18.34 0.71 -5.97
N VAL A 29 -17.66 0.76 -4.81
CA VAL A 29 -18.03 -0.06 -3.64
C VAL A 29 -18.49 0.75 -2.43
N LEU A 30 -18.20 2.04 -2.38
CA LEU A 30 -18.50 2.90 -1.24
C LEU A 30 -19.91 3.49 -1.37
N ASP A 31 -20.79 3.03 -0.51
CA ASP A 31 -22.13 3.61 -0.30
C ASP A 31 -22.31 4.01 1.17
N ALA A 32 -23.50 4.53 1.52
CA ALA A 32 -23.76 4.99 2.87
C ALA A 32 -23.73 3.87 3.92
N ASP A 33 -23.98 2.62 3.56
CA ASP A 33 -23.97 1.49 4.48
C ASP A 33 -22.56 0.96 4.67
N THR A 34 -21.81 0.78 3.58
CA THR A 34 -20.41 0.37 3.62
C THR A 34 -19.53 1.42 4.29
N ALA A 35 -19.81 2.72 4.11
CA ALA A 35 -19.09 3.81 4.76
C ALA A 35 -19.14 3.73 6.31
N ARG A 36 -20.30 3.31 6.85
CA ARG A 36 -20.49 3.15 8.30
C ARG A 36 -19.97 1.83 8.87
N ALA A 37 -19.65 0.87 8.02
CA ALA A 37 -19.14 -0.41 8.48
C ALA A 37 -17.80 -0.26 9.23
N ALA A 38 -17.60 -1.11 10.24
CA ALA A 38 -16.32 -1.17 10.92
C ALA A 38 -15.22 -1.65 9.95
N SER A 39 -14.10 -0.96 9.94
CA SER A 39 -12.94 -1.40 9.17
C SER A 39 -12.20 -2.55 9.88
N VAL A 40 -11.17 -3.10 9.23
CA VAL A 40 -10.25 -4.07 9.87
C VAL A 40 -9.27 -3.39 10.82
N LEU A 41 -9.23 -2.05 10.85
CA LEU A 41 -8.45 -1.27 11.81
C LEU A 41 -9.33 -0.93 13.00
N ASP A 42 -8.88 -1.31 14.19
CA ASP A 42 -9.63 -1.09 15.41
C ASP A 42 -9.93 0.40 15.64
N GLY A 43 -11.18 0.69 15.92
CA GLY A 43 -11.66 2.03 16.23
C GLY A 43 -11.94 2.92 15.01
N TRP A 44 -11.81 2.40 13.77
CA TRP A 44 -12.12 3.11 12.54
C TRP A 44 -13.25 2.45 11.74
N SER A 45 -14.10 3.29 11.17
CA SER A 45 -15.04 2.92 10.12
C SER A 45 -14.35 2.93 8.74
N VAL A 46 -15.01 2.39 7.72
CA VAL A 46 -14.57 2.49 6.33
C VAL A 46 -14.45 3.95 5.89
N ALA A 47 -15.41 4.82 6.29
CA ALA A 47 -15.36 6.26 5.98
C ALA A 47 -14.11 6.95 6.56
N GLU A 48 -13.74 6.61 7.81
CA GLU A 48 -12.54 7.14 8.44
C GLU A 48 -11.27 6.62 7.75
N LEU A 49 -11.27 5.37 7.32
CA LEU A 49 -10.16 4.82 6.55
C LEU A 49 -10.00 5.51 5.18
N VAL A 50 -11.11 5.83 4.49
CA VAL A 50 -11.09 6.63 3.25
C VAL A 50 -10.58 8.05 3.51
N ALA A 51 -11.02 8.71 4.59
CA ALA A 51 -10.52 10.03 4.97
C ALA A 51 -9.02 10.01 5.28
N HIS A 52 -8.53 8.92 5.91
CA HIS A 52 -7.11 8.73 6.19
C HIS A 52 -6.25 8.72 4.93
N LEU A 53 -6.72 8.15 3.82
CA LEU A 53 -5.99 8.19 2.54
C LEU A 53 -5.71 9.63 2.10
N GLY A 54 -6.71 10.52 2.21
CA GLY A 54 -6.53 11.95 1.91
C GLY A 54 -5.48 12.60 2.81
N ARG A 55 -5.52 12.30 4.11
CA ARG A 55 -4.51 12.77 5.07
C ARG A 55 -3.11 12.25 4.77
N ALA A 56 -3.02 10.98 4.43
CA ALA A 56 -1.75 10.38 4.05
C ALA A 56 -1.12 11.13 2.87
N MET A 57 -1.90 11.44 1.85
CA MET A 57 -1.44 12.18 0.68
C MET A 57 -1.15 13.65 0.98
N ASP A 58 -1.89 14.29 1.89
CA ASP A 58 -1.63 15.67 2.32
C ASP A 58 -0.23 15.86 2.94
N ALA A 59 0.39 14.80 3.45
CA ALA A 59 1.77 14.87 3.95
C ALA A 59 2.80 15.17 2.84
N LEU A 60 2.55 14.75 1.61
CA LEU A 60 3.35 15.11 0.45
C LEU A 60 3.04 16.55 -0.02
N ALA A 61 1.77 16.95 0.01
CA ALA A 61 1.33 18.26 -0.45
C ALA A 61 1.97 19.44 0.31
N VAL A 62 2.42 19.22 1.54
CA VAL A 62 3.04 20.24 2.39
C VAL A 62 4.57 20.14 2.45
N CYS A 63 5.18 19.28 1.66
CA CYS A 63 6.64 19.17 1.60
C CYS A 63 7.24 20.42 0.95
N GLU A 64 8.34 20.90 1.52
CA GLU A 64 9.12 22.03 0.99
C GLU A 64 10.58 21.61 0.81
N PRO A 65 11.33 22.22 -0.13
CA PRO A 65 12.77 21.96 -0.22
C PRO A 65 13.45 22.24 1.12
N ALA A 66 14.23 21.29 1.61
CA ALA A 66 15.00 21.49 2.85
C ALA A 66 16.27 22.34 2.59
N PRO A 67 16.81 23.03 3.62
CA PRO A 67 18.08 23.72 3.52
C PRO A 67 19.22 22.82 3.05
N ALA A 68 20.21 23.41 2.35
CA ALA A 68 21.39 22.68 1.92
C ALA A 68 22.14 22.05 3.12
N GLY A 69 22.59 20.81 2.96
CA GLY A 69 23.30 20.08 4.03
C GLY A 69 22.38 19.41 5.04
N THR A 70 21.05 19.50 4.89
CA THR A 70 20.11 18.77 5.74
C THR A 70 20.26 17.27 5.52
N VAL A 71 20.45 16.51 6.59
CA VAL A 71 20.54 15.04 6.55
C VAL A 71 19.14 14.45 6.57
N PRO A 72 18.73 13.69 5.54
CA PRO A 72 17.40 13.10 5.49
C PRO A 72 17.30 11.86 6.39
N LEU A 73 16.11 11.63 6.92
CA LEU A 73 15.72 10.36 7.52
C LEU A 73 15.64 9.27 6.45
N SER A 74 16.02 8.06 6.79
CA SER A 74 15.72 6.88 5.99
C SER A 74 14.22 6.55 5.99
N LEU A 75 13.78 5.69 5.08
CA LEU A 75 12.39 5.21 5.07
C LEU A 75 12.03 4.52 6.40
N ALA A 76 12.94 3.72 6.95
CA ALA A 76 12.75 3.04 8.23
C ALA A 76 12.51 4.00 9.39
N GLU A 77 13.30 5.07 9.50
CA GLU A 77 13.15 6.09 10.54
C GLU A 77 11.86 6.88 10.35
N TYR A 78 11.52 7.21 9.10
CA TYR A 78 10.31 7.95 8.79
C TYR A 78 9.06 7.14 9.11
N LEU A 79 8.98 5.87 8.72
CA LEU A 79 7.88 4.97 9.04
C LEU A 79 7.81 4.71 10.55
N GLY A 80 8.91 4.42 11.21
CA GLY A 80 8.97 4.20 12.66
C GLY A 80 8.48 5.38 13.52
N SER A 81 8.37 6.59 12.93
CA SER A 81 7.83 7.77 13.63
C SER A 81 6.30 7.76 13.80
N TYR A 82 5.57 6.79 13.21
CA TYR A 82 4.11 6.72 13.30
C TYR A 82 3.62 6.35 14.70
N ALA A 83 4.25 5.38 15.35
CA ALA A 83 3.79 4.81 16.63
C ALA A 83 3.58 5.87 17.72
N GLY A 84 4.47 6.88 17.82
CA GLY A 84 4.34 7.97 18.78
C GLY A 84 3.22 8.98 18.50
N ARG A 85 2.50 8.84 17.36
CA ARG A 85 1.48 9.79 16.90
C ARG A 85 0.11 9.16 16.64
N ALA A 86 -0.07 7.91 17.01
CA ALA A 86 -1.31 7.16 16.73
C ALA A 86 -2.57 7.90 17.20
N ALA A 87 -2.57 8.44 18.42
CA ALA A 87 -3.72 9.19 18.97
C ALA A 87 -4.02 10.48 18.19
N ASP A 88 -3.00 11.21 17.74
CA ASP A 88 -3.18 12.42 16.94
C ASP A 88 -3.66 12.09 15.53
N ILE A 89 -3.14 11.03 14.93
CA ILE A 89 -3.60 10.51 13.64
C ILE A 89 -5.08 10.11 13.74
N ASP A 90 -5.46 9.36 14.76
CA ASP A 90 -6.85 8.95 15.01
C ASP A 90 -7.79 10.15 15.08
N ARG A 91 -7.50 11.08 15.98
CA ARG A 91 -8.32 12.29 16.19
C ARG A 91 -8.54 13.06 14.90
N VAL A 92 -7.45 13.41 14.19
CA VAL A 92 -7.53 14.26 12.98
C VAL A 92 -8.15 13.52 11.81
N THR A 93 -8.03 12.18 11.75
CA THR A 93 -8.70 11.36 10.75
C THR A 93 -10.22 11.39 10.96
N LYS A 94 -10.68 11.24 12.20
CA LYS A 94 -12.11 11.32 12.55
C LYS A 94 -12.69 12.71 12.31
N GLU A 95 -11.95 13.77 12.63
CA GLU A 95 -12.35 15.15 12.33
C GLU A 95 -12.52 15.34 10.81
N LEU A 96 -11.55 14.91 10.01
CA LEU A 96 -11.66 15.00 8.55
C LEU A 96 -12.81 14.15 8.00
N ALA A 97 -13.00 12.93 8.48
CA ALA A 97 -14.10 12.07 8.03
C ALA A 97 -15.46 12.71 8.27
N ALA A 98 -15.64 13.37 9.42
CA ALA A 98 -16.87 14.11 9.72
C ALA A 98 -17.06 15.33 8.80
N GLU A 99 -15.97 16.08 8.52
CA GLU A 99 -15.98 17.24 7.65
C GLU A 99 -16.40 16.89 6.21
N ILE A 100 -15.83 15.78 5.67
CA ILE A 100 -16.01 15.39 4.27
C ILE A 100 -17.16 14.39 4.06
N ALA A 101 -17.97 14.10 5.06
CA ALA A 101 -19.01 13.07 5.05
C ALA A 101 -20.02 13.21 3.89
N GLY A 102 -20.25 14.42 3.38
CA GLY A 102 -21.18 14.68 2.28
C GLY A 102 -20.70 14.19 0.91
N ASP A 103 -19.37 14.17 0.68
CA ASP A 103 -18.75 13.72 -0.58
C ASP A 103 -17.28 13.33 -0.32
N PRO A 104 -17.04 12.20 0.37
CA PRO A 104 -15.68 11.82 0.83
C PRO A 104 -14.69 11.67 -0.32
N LEU A 105 -15.10 10.96 -1.38
CA LEU A 105 -14.21 10.63 -2.49
C LEU A 105 -13.74 11.88 -3.23
N ARG A 106 -14.64 12.81 -3.53
CA ARG A 106 -14.29 14.08 -4.17
C ARG A 106 -13.30 14.89 -3.34
N HIS A 107 -13.48 14.93 -2.01
CA HIS A 107 -12.57 15.65 -1.13
C HIS A 107 -11.19 15.01 -1.08
N VAL A 108 -11.13 13.68 -1.00
CA VAL A 108 -9.87 12.92 -1.03
C VAL A 108 -9.18 13.10 -2.39
N ASP A 109 -9.91 13.06 -3.52
CA ASP A 109 -9.38 13.39 -4.86
C ASP A 109 -8.68 14.75 -4.89
N ALA A 110 -9.30 15.76 -4.29
CA ALA A 110 -8.71 17.11 -4.25
C ALA A 110 -7.38 17.15 -3.43
N LEU A 111 -7.31 16.40 -2.33
CA LEU A 111 -6.09 16.28 -1.52
C LEU A 111 -4.99 15.55 -2.29
N VAL A 112 -5.32 14.45 -2.97
CA VAL A 112 -4.38 13.69 -3.80
C VAL A 112 -3.88 14.53 -4.98
N ALA A 113 -4.78 15.21 -5.69
CA ALA A 113 -4.40 16.09 -6.80
C ALA A 113 -3.43 17.19 -6.35
N ARG A 114 -3.60 17.73 -5.14
CA ARG A 114 -2.67 18.69 -4.55
C ARG A 114 -1.31 18.06 -4.26
N ALA A 115 -1.30 16.84 -3.72
CA ALA A 115 -0.06 16.11 -3.44
C ALA A 115 0.73 15.79 -4.71
N LEU A 116 0.06 15.32 -5.75
CA LEU A 116 0.68 15.01 -7.04
C LEU A 116 1.24 16.27 -7.73
N ARG A 117 0.48 17.37 -7.73
CA ARG A 117 1.01 18.66 -8.22
C ARG A 117 2.25 19.08 -7.45
N ARG A 118 2.26 18.90 -6.12
CA ARG A 118 3.44 19.23 -5.30
C ARG A 118 4.65 18.38 -5.66
N ALA A 119 4.47 17.09 -5.94
CA ALA A 119 5.55 16.23 -6.42
C ALA A 119 6.13 16.74 -7.74
N ASP A 120 5.27 17.13 -8.69
CA ASP A 120 5.70 17.72 -9.98
C ASP A 120 6.46 19.05 -9.79
N GLU A 121 5.99 19.94 -8.91
CA GLU A 121 6.64 21.21 -8.58
C GLU A 121 8.02 21.04 -7.92
N LEU A 122 8.18 20.01 -7.09
CA LEU A 122 9.46 19.66 -6.47
C LEU A 122 10.48 19.18 -7.51
N GLY A 123 9.99 18.72 -8.66
CA GLY A 123 10.77 18.40 -9.85
C GLY A 123 11.46 17.03 -9.81
N PRO A 124 12.20 16.71 -10.90
CA PRO A 124 12.70 15.36 -11.13
C PRO A 124 13.97 15.01 -10.36
N GLN A 125 14.49 15.93 -9.53
CA GLN A 125 15.70 15.68 -8.75
C GLN A 125 15.34 15.10 -7.39
N ASP A 126 16.03 14.04 -6.97
CA ASP A 126 15.86 13.45 -5.64
C ASP A 126 16.53 14.35 -4.57
N ARG A 127 15.81 15.39 -4.21
CA ARG A 127 16.23 16.37 -3.22
C ARG A 127 15.71 16.05 -1.83
N VAL A 128 16.36 16.58 -0.80
CA VAL A 128 15.83 16.54 0.55
C VAL A 128 14.67 17.54 0.65
N VAL A 129 13.53 17.03 1.13
CA VAL A 129 12.33 17.84 1.42
C VAL A 129 12.04 17.83 2.91
N GLN A 130 11.58 18.95 3.44
CA GLN A 130 11.08 19.07 4.80
C GLN A 130 9.62 18.60 4.82
N ALA A 131 9.38 17.45 5.41
CA ALA A 131 8.05 16.92 5.68
C ALA A 131 7.62 17.22 7.12
N ARG A 132 6.34 16.99 7.46
CA ARG A 132 5.81 17.21 8.82
C ARG A 132 6.55 16.44 9.93
N ARG A 133 7.16 15.31 9.60
CA ARG A 133 7.84 14.41 10.55
C ARG A 133 9.36 14.43 10.46
N GLY A 134 9.90 15.36 9.71
CA GLY A 134 11.34 15.52 9.52
C GLY A 134 11.71 15.56 8.04
N PRO A 135 13.00 15.84 7.77
CA PRO A 135 13.51 15.87 6.42
C PRO A 135 13.65 14.46 5.84
N VAL A 136 13.27 14.28 4.57
CA VAL A 136 13.42 13.02 3.83
C VAL A 136 13.83 13.30 2.39
N LEU A 137 14.39 12.32 1.70
CA LEU A 137 14.51 12.39 0.24
C LEU A 137 13.10 12.36 -0.39
N LEU A 138 12.92 13.05 -1.51
CA LEU A 138 11.64 13.04 -2.23
C LEU A 138 11.25 11.61 -2.65
N SER A 139 12.21 10.79 -3.07
CA SER A 139 12.01 9.36 -3.34
C SER A 139 11.48 8.58 -2.13
N THR A 140 12.00 8.88 -0.94
CA THR A 140 11.53 8.30 0.32
C THR A 140 10.11 8.75 0.66
N MET A 141 9.79 10.04 0.42
CA MET A 141 8.43 10.55 0.59
C MET A 141 7.44 9.84 -0.33
N LEU A 142 7.76 9.72 -1.63
CA LEU A 142 6.93 9.00 -2.59
C LEU A 142 6.74 7.54 -2.18
N ALA A 143 7.82 6.81 -1.85
CA ALA A 143 7.73 5.44 -1.37
C ALA A 143 6.82 5.31 -0.14
N SER A 144 6.93 6.23 0.82
CA SER A 144 6.06 6.21 2.00
C SER A 144 4.59 6.49 1.67
N ARG A 145 4.28 7.31 0.65
CA ARG A 145 2.88 7.54 0.21
C ARG A 145 2.32 6.33 -0.53
N ILE A 146 3.13 5.70 -1.41
CA ILE A 146 2.74 4.45 -2.06
C ILE A 146 2.46 3.37 -1.01
N THR A 147 3.31 3.27 0.02
CA THR A 147 3.10 2.33 1.13
C THR A 147 1.77 2.55 1.83
N GLU A 148 1.42 3.80 2.15
CA GLU A 148 0.13 4.15 2.76
C GLU A 148 -1.05 3.71 1.86
N LEU A 149 -0.98 4.04 0.56
CA LEU A 149 -2.07 3.70 -0.36
C LEU A 149 -2.22 2.18 -0.52
N VAL A 150 -1.11 1.43 -0.68
CA VAL A 150 -1.15 -0.03 -0.86
C VAL A 150 -1.67 -0.74 0.40
N VAL A 151 -1.13 -0.40 1.57
CA VAL A 151 -1.54 -1.04 2.84
C VAL A 151 -3.01 -0.76 3.13
N HIS A 152 -3.46 0.49 2.97
CA HIS A 152 -4.84 0.85 3.26
C HIS A 152 -5.82 0.45 2.15
N ALA A 153 -5.37 0.24 0.91
CA ALA A 153 -6.18 -0.42 -0.13
C ALA A 153 -6.53 -1.86 0.27
N ASP A 154 -5.54 -2.62 0.75
CA ASP A 154 -5.78 -3.97 1.29
C ASP A 154 -6.66 -3.94 2.55
N ASP A 155 -6.44 -3.00 3.46
CA ASP A 155 -7.29 -2.80 4.64
C ASP A 155 -8.76 -2.52 4.25
N LEU A 156 -9.00 -1.67 3.23
CA LEU A 156 -10.34 -1.38 2.70
C LEU A 156 -10.98 -2.61 2.07
N GLN A 157 -10.24 -3.33 1.22
CA GLN A 157 -10.74 -4.54 0.58
C GLN A 157 -11.16 -5.60 1.62
N ARG A 158 -10.35 -5.81 2.64
CA ARG A 158 -10.64 -6.73 3.74
C ARG A 158 -11.83 -6.26 4.60
N SER A 159 -11.95 -4.97 4.82
CA SER A 159 -13.06 -4.36 5.58
C SER A 159 -14.39 -4.64 4.88
N LEU A 160 -14.45 -4.40 3.57
CA LEU A 160 -15.67 -4.62 2.80
C LEU A 160 -15.99 -6.10 2.61
N ALA A 161 -14.98 -6.95 2.44
CA ALA A 161 -15.17 -8.39 2.43
C ALA A 161 -15.80 -8.90 3.75
N ARG A 162 -15.32 -8.37 4.89
CA ARG A 162 -15.87 -8.66 6.22
C ARG A 162 -17.30 -8.14 6.37
N ALA A 163 -17.58 -6.92 5.95
CA ALA A 163 -18.91 -6.31 6.02
C ALA A 163 -19.95 -7.08 5.20
N ARG A 164 -19.55 -7.66 4.05
CA ARG A 164 -20.40 -8.48 3.18
C ARG A 164 -20.53 -9.95 3.63
N GLY A 165 -19.96 -10.33 4.77
CA GLY A 165 -19.99 -11.69 5.29
C GLY A 165 -19.10 -12.67 4.54
N ALA A 166 -18.21 -12.20 3.67
CA ALA A 166 -17.21 -13.05 3.03
C ALA A 166 -16.11 -13.38 4.05
N ALA A 167 -15.89 -14.67 4.32
CA ALA A 167 -14.78 -15.10 5.17
C ALA A 167 -13.44 -14.63 4.56
N PRO A 168 -12.49 -14.13 5.39
CA PRO A 168 -11.16 -13.79 4.90
C PRO A 168 -10.49 -15.06 4.37
N GLY A 169 -10.23 -15.11 3.06
CA GLY A 169 -9.58 -16.26 2.42
C GLY A 169 -10.37 -16.99 1.32
N SER A 170 -11.55 -16.52 0.93
CA SER A 170 -12.34 -17.11 -0.16
C SER A 170 -11.78 -16.72 -1.53
N ARG A 171 -10.95 -17.58 -2.06
CA ARG A 171 -10.66 -17.93 -3.48
C ARG A 171 -10.42 -16.86 -4.56
N ALA A 172 -10.22 -15.60 -4.26
CA ALA A 172 -9.71 -14.64 -5.24
C ALA A 172 -8.16 -14.58 -5.31
N GLU A 173 -7.46 -15.28 -4.41
CA GLU A 173 -6.00 -15.21 -4.26
C GLU A 173 -5.20 -16.35 -4.93
N LEU A 174 -5.83 -17.26 -5.67
CA LEU A 174 -5.13 -18.36 -6.33
C LEU A 174 -5.28 -18.31 -7.85
N GLY A 175 -4.74 -17.26 -8.45
CA GLY A 175 -4.47 -17.19 -9.88
C GLY A 175 -3.05 -17.61 -10.22
N THR A 176 -2.49 -18.67 -9.62
CA THR A 176 -1.30 -19.35 -10.13
C THR A 176 -1.71 -20.69 -10.69
N GLY A 177 -2.10 -20.70 -11.98
CA GLY A 177 -2.32 -21.91 -12.74
C GLY A 177 -1.03 -22.68 -12.93
N VAL A 178 -0.91 -23.81 -12.25
CA VAL A 178 -0.16 -24.96 -12.77
C VAL A 178 -1.11 -26.16 -12.71
N GLY A 179 -1.82 -26.37 -13.83
CA GLY A 179 -2.63 -27.56 -14.04
C GLY A 179 -1.77 -28.72 -14.51
N PRO A 180 -2.03 -29.95 -14.04
CA PRO A 180 -1.40 -31.11 -14.61
C PRO A 180 -2.01 -31.45 -15.98
N LEU A 181 -1.16 -31.70 -16.96
CA LEU A 181 -1.49 -32.21 -18.28
C LEU A 181 -2.23 -33.54 -18.18
N ARG A 182 -3.47 -33.62 -18.64
CA ARG A 182 -4.08 -34.87 -19.16
C ARG A 182 -5.09 -34.58 -20.26
N GLY A 183 -4.77 -35.14 -21.43
CA GLY A 183 -5.54 -35.84 -22.43
C GLY A 183 -6.88 -35.30 -22.92
N VAL A 184 -6.89 -34.89 -24.18
CA VAL A 184 -8.05 -34.72 -25.08
C VAL A 184 -8.69 -36.08 -25.41
N PRO A 185 -10.03 -36.22 -25.71
CA PRO A 185 -10.62 -35.63 -26.91
C PRO A 185 -12.12 -35.21 -26.86
N GLY A 186 -12.42 -34.24 -27.71
CA GLY A 186 -13.60 -34.21 -28.58
C GLY A 186 -14.98 -33.88 -28.01
N GLY A 187 -15.56 -32.77 -28.47
CA GLY A 187 -16.98 -32.48 -28.36
C GLY A 187 -17.34 -31.04 -28.74
N LEU A 188 -17.77 -30.86 -29.99
CA LEU A 188 -18.39 -29.64 -30.53
C LEU A 188 -19.81 -29.47 -29.98
N GLY A 189 -20.17 -28.25 -29.56
CA GLY A 189 -21.55 -27.85 -29.33
C GLY A 189 -21.63 -26.38 -28.85
N PRO A 190 -22.66 -25.62 -29.23
CA PRO A 190 -22.54 -24.23 -29.66
C PRO A 190 -22.94 -23.17 -28.60
N GLU A 191 -22.39 -21.99 -28.83
CA GLU A 191 -23.00 -20.66 -28.59
C GLU A 191 -23.88 -20.47 -27.34
N GLY A 192 -23.45 -19.61 -26.44
CA GLY A 192 -24.31 -19.12 -25.38
C GLY A 192 -23.65 -18.10 -24.45
N GLY A 193 -23.84 -16.81 -24.75
CA GLY A 193 -23.90 -15.79 -23.71
C GLY A 193 -22.57 -15.15 -23.29
N LEU A 194 -22.18 -14.12 -23.99
CA LEU A 194 -21.34 -13.02 -23.47
C LEU A 194 -22.03 -12.41 -22.25
N GLY A 195 -21.60 -12.83 -21.07
CA GLY A 195 -21.80 -12.07 -19.86
C GLY A 195 -20.54 -11.26 -19.63
N ASP A 196 -20.57 -9.97 -19.95
CA ASP A 196 -19.58 -9.00 -19.52
C ASP A 196 -19.62 -8.90 -17.99
N GLY A 197 -19.01 -9.88 -17.33
CA GLY A 197 -18.60 -9.76 -15.97
C GLY A 197 -17.35 -8.89 -15.96
N VAL A 198 -17.52 -7.58 -15.81
CA VAL A 198 -16.42 -6.69 -15.41
C VAL A 198 -15.95 -7.21 -14.05
N THR A 199 -14.92 -8.04 -14.06
CA THR A 199 -14.14 -8.31 -12.87
C THR A 199 -13.44 -7.01 -12.54
N SER A 200 -14.02 -6.21 -11.64
CA SER A 200 -13.37 -5.03 -11.10
C SER A 200 -11.99 -5.46 -10.61
N ALA A 201 -10.95 -4.91 -11.22
CA ALA A 201 -9.60 -5.09 -10.72
C ALA A 201 -9.58 -4.67 -9.25
N GLY A 202 -8.79 -5.35 -8.39
CA GLY A 202 -8.70 -5.01 -6.98
C GLY A 202 -8.13 -3.59 -6.78
N PRO A 203 -8.21 -3.04 -5.56
CA PRO A 203 -7.78 -1.67 -5.27
C PRO A 203 -6.25 -1.49 -5.22
N VAL A 204 -5.48 -2.57 -5.38
CA VAL A 204 -4.01 -2.56 -5.30
C VAL A 204 -3.41 -2.72 -6.68
N ASP A 205 -2.61 -1.75 -7.09
CA ASP A 205 -1.80 -1.80 -8.31
C ASP A 205 -0.60 -2.74 -8.11
N GLY A 206 -0.31 -3.59 -9.09
CA GLY A 206 0.75 -4.60 -8.99
C GLY A 206 2.15 -4.00 -8.85
N ASP A 207 2.46 -2.97 -9.64
CA ASP A 207 3.78 -2.32 -9.59
C ASP A 207 3.97 -1.58 -8.25
N ALA A 208 2.89 -0.99 -7.72
CA ALA A 208 2.91 -0.35 -6.40
C ALA A 208 3.14 -1.36 -5.28
N LEU A 209 2.49 -2.53 -5.36
CA LEU A 209 2.69 -3.61 -4.40
C LEU A 209 4.14 -4.12 -4.41
N ASP A 210 4.71 -4.36 -5.59
CA ASP A 210 6.08 -4.84 -5.75
C ASP A 210 7.10 -3.81 -5.25
N LEU A 211 6.87 -2.51 -5.52
CA LEU A 211 7.68 -1.43 -5.00
C LEU A 211 7.66 -1.41 -3.46
N VAL A 212 6.47 -1.45 -2.86
CA VAL A 212 6.32 -1.45 -1.39
C VAL A 212 6.97 -2.68 -0.78
N ALA A 213 6.72 -3.86 -1.33
CA ALA A 213 7.32 -5.10 -0.85
C ALA A 213 8.85 -5.03 -0.87
N THR A 214 9.42 -4.50 -1.96
CA THR A 214 10.87 -4.31 -2.11
C THR A 214 11.42 -3.30 -1.11
N GLU A 215 10.77 -2.15 -0.92
CA GLU A 215 11.24 -1.12 0.01
C GLU A 215 11.18 -1.59 1.48
N LEU A 216 10.13 -2.32 1.86
CA LEU A 216 10.03 -2.90 3.20
C LEU A 216 11.08 -4.00 3.42
N LEU A 217 11.35 -4.82 2.40
CA LEU A 217 12.42 -5.82 2.48
C LEU A 217 13.80 -5.17 2.63
N ARG A 218 14.08 -4.07 1.92
CA ARG A 218 15.35 -3.32 2.06
C ARG A 218 15.59 -2.84 3.50
N ILE A 219 14.53 -2.48 4.24
CA ILE A 219 14.67 -2.10 5.66
C ILE A 219 15.18 -3.29 6.48
N VAL A 220 14.63 -4.47 6.25
CA VAL A 220 15.04 -5.71 6.96
C VAL A 220 16.45 -6.11 6.57
N GLN A 221 16.77 -6.10 5.28
CA GLN A 221 18.11 -6.40 4.77
C GLN A 221 19.17 -5.45 5.36
N ALA A 222 18.87 -4.13 5.40
CA ALA A 222 19.79 -3.14 5.97
C ALA A 222 20.03 -3.34 7.47
N ARG A 223 19.02 -3.83 8.22
CA ARG A 223 19.13 -4.08 9.66
C ARG A 223 19.82 -5.39 9.99
N GLY A 224 19.62 -6.43 9.18
CA GLY A 224 20.04 -7.80 9.48
C GLY A 224 21.16 -8.34 8.59
N GLY A 225 21.47 -7.70 7.45
CA GLY A 225 22.51 -8.15 6.52
C GLY A 225 22.14 -9.41 5.72
N TRP A 226 20.86 -9.79 5.69
CA TRP A 226 20.42 -10.99 4.95
C TRP A 226 20.13 -10.67 3.48
N ASP A 227 20.44 -11.63 2.60
CA ASP A 227 20.06 -11.60 1.19
C ASP A 227 18.78 -12.39 0.98
N LEU A 228 17.67 -11.70 0.88
CA LEU A 228 16.32 -12.25 0.71
C LEU A 228 15.65 -11.67 -0.53
N ASP A 229 14.76 -12.46 -1.12
CA ASP A 229 13.88 -12.05 -2.21
C ASP A 229 12.40 -12.19 -1.77
N VAL A 230 11.54 -11.31 -2.30
CA VAL A 230 10.09 -11.40 -2.08
C VAL A 230 9.51 -12.46 -3.01
N VAL A 231 8.76 -13.41 -2.45
CA VAL A 231 8.06 -14.48 -3.18
C VAL A 231 6.56 -14.18 -3.27
N GLN A 232 5.97 -13.74 -2.16
CA GLN A 232 4.55 -13.37 -2.10
C GLN A 232 4.42 -11.93 -1.59
N PRO A 233 4.39 -10.93 -2.50
CA PRO A 233 4.44 -9.52 -2.12
C PRO A 233 3.35 -9.10 -1.13
N LEU A 234 2.09 -9.45 -1.36
CA LEU A 234 0.99 -9.06 -0.49
C LEU A 234 1.10 -9.69 0.92
N THR A 235 1.48 -10.97 0.99
CA THR A 235 1.71 -11.66 2.27
C THR A 235 2.84 -11.00 3.05
N TRP A 236 3.94 -10.68 2.36
CA TRP A 236 5.06 -9.96 2.96
C TRP A 236 4.66 -8.56 3.47
N VAL A 237 3.95 -7.77 2.65
CA VAL A 237 3.48 -6.43 3.04
C VAL A 237 2.56 -6.51 4.26
N ARG A 238 1.63 -7.47 4.31
CA ARG A 238 0.75 -7.68 5.46
C ARG A 238 1.53 -8.01 6.75
N LEU A 239 2.53 -8.88 6.67
CA LEU A 239 3.41 -9.19 7.81
C LEU A 239 4.19 -7.95 8.24
N ALA A 240 4.84 -7.27 7.31
CA ALA A 240 5.66 -6.10 7.57
C ALA A 240 4.85 -4.92 8.14
N ALA A 241 3.58 -4.79 7.72
CA ALA A 241 2.65 -3.77 8.22
C ALA A 241 1.88 -4.18 9.48
N GLY A 242 2.12 -5.37 10.04
CA GLY A 242 1.40 -5.86 11.21
C GLY A 242 -0.09 -6.14 10.97
N ARG A 243 -0.47 -6.42 9.72
CA ARG A 243 -1.87 -6.71 9.33
C ARG A 243 -2.27 -8.17 9.51
N VAL A 244 -1.30 -9.01 9.76
CA VAL A 244 -1.45 -10.42 10.14
C VAL A 244 -0.51 -10.71 11.31
N PRO A 245 -0.86 -11.63 12.22
CA PRO A 245 0.04 -12.06 13.28
C PRO A 245 1.35 -12.60 12.69
N TYR A 246 2.45 -12.34 13.37
CA TYR A 246 3.74 -12.93 12.98
C TYR A 246 3.68 -14.45 13.11
N ASP A 247 4.08 -15.13 12.03
CA ASP A 247 4.17 -16.57 11.95
C ASP A 247 5.36 -16.94 11.05
N VAL A 248 6.17 -17.89 11.47
CA VAL A 248 7.40 -18.27 10.76
C VAL A 248 7.12 -18.99 9.44
N ASP A 249 6.04 -19.76 9.34
CA ASP A 249 5.65 -20.48 8.13
C ASP A 249 5.10 -19.49 7.09
N VAL A 250 4.31 -18.51 7.53
CA VAL A 250 3.83 -17.41 6.69
C VAL A 250 5.00 -16.57 6.19
N LEU A 251 6.00 -16.27 7.04
CA LEU A 251 7.21 -15.58 6.63
C LEU A 251 8.00 -16.38 5.59
N ALA A 252 8.19 -17.69 5.82
CA ALA A 252 8.91 -18.57 4.89
C ALA A 252 8.19 -18.73 3.54
N ALA A 253 6.86 -18.58 3.51
CA ALA A 253 6.11 -18.56 2.26
C ALA A 253 6.23 -17.20 1.53
N ALA A 254 6.40 -16.11 2.28
CA ALA A 254 6.44 -14.75 1.74
C ALA A 254 7.83 -14.34 1.22
N LEU A 255 8.90 -14.84 1.83
CA LEU A 255 10.29 -14.53 1.50
C LEU A 255 11.08 -15.79 1.21
N ALA A 256 12.10 -15.68 0.35
CA ALA A 256 13.07 -16.76 0.10
C ALA A 256 14.50 -16.23 0.24
N PRO A 257 15.44 -17.04 0.70
CA PRO A 257 16.85 -16.67 0.65
C PRO A 257 17.32 -16.66 -0.81
N ARG A 258 18.14 -15.66 -1.16
CA ARG A 258 18.70 -15.56 -2.51
C ARG A 258 19.67 -16.70 -2.82
N PHE A 259 20.34 -17.21 -1.80
CA PHE A 259 21.27 -18.34 -1.92
C PHE A 259 20.66 -19.59 -1.28
N THR A 260 20.73 -20.71 -1.98
CA THR A 260 20.12 -21.99 -1.54
C THR A 260 20.77 -22.59 -0.28
N SER A 261 21.97 -22.13 0.11
CA SER A 261 22.63 -22.49 1.36
C SER A 261 22.04 -21.82 2.60
N ASP A 262 21.26 -20.75 2.41
CA ASP A 262 20.76 -19.93 3.48
C ASP A 262 19.33 -20.30 3.83
N SER A 263 18.82 -19.79 4.93
CA SER A 263 17.44 -19.91 5.36
C SER A 263 16.84 -18.54 5.62
N VAL A 264 15.51 -18.45 5.57
CA VAL A 264 14.84 -17.23 6.01
C VAL A 264 15.03 -17.09 7.53
N PRO A 265 15.59 -15.97 8.01
CA PRO A 265 15.82 -15.76 9.44
C PRO A 265 14.50 -15.48 10.17
N ASP A 266 14.51 -15.69 11.49
CA ASP A 266 13.40 -15.22 12.34
C ASP A 266 13.40 -13.69 12.43
N LEU A 267 12.37 -13.06 11.90
CA LEU A 267 12.17 -11.61 11.88
C LEU A 267 11.23 -11.10 12.99
N GLY A 268 10.77 -11.96 13.91
CA GLY A 268 9.76 -11.61 14.91
C GLY A 268 10.11 -10.44 15.82
N ARG A 269 11.42 -10.14 15.99
CA ARG A 269 11.87 -8.96 16.75
C ARG A 269 11.94 -7.67 15.94
N MET A 270 11.80 -7.75 14.62
CA MET A 270 11.92 -6.62 13.70
C MET A 270 10.57 -6.17 13.16
N LEU A 271 9.58 -7.04 13.18
CA LEU A 271 8.22 -6.80 12.69
C LEU A 271 7.25 -6.47 13.84
N PRO A 272 6.24 -5.63 13.57
CA PRO A 272 6.00 -4.89 12.34
C PRO A 272 6.96 -3.72 12.13
N LEU A 273 7.00 -3.19 10.89
CA LEU A 273 7.80 -2.02 10.50
C LEU A 273 6.98 -0.72 10.53
N LEU A 274 5.64 -0.81 10.54
CA LEU A 274 4.67 0.29 10.48
C LEU A 274 3.89 0.42 11.78
#